data_72efe1526b3fa89099ae92d5a20dab96
#
_entry.id   72efe1526b3fa89099ae92d5a20dab96
#
_cell.length_a   1.000
_cell.length_b   1.000
_cell.length_c   1.000
_cell.angle_alpha   90.00
_cell.angle_beta   90.00
_cell.angle_gamma   90.00
#
_symmetry.space_group_name_H-M   'P 1'
#
loop_
_entity.id
_entity.type
_entity.pdbx_description
1 polymer ?
#
loop_
_entity_poly.entity_id
_entity_poly.type
_entity_poly.pdbx_seq_one_letter_code
_entity_poly.pdbx_strand_id
1 'polypeptide(L)'
;MIRPTLLALAFSVSLAACAAETPATADGKAAAKAAAPATADEATRERIQAALQALAPGMKVDAIAPSPIPGFLEVALGARIIYVSQDGKQLLQGSLIDIASRESLTQVSEAKLRRDMLANVGDDTGITFAAANPKYEVTVFTDIDCGYCRRMHSEIAEYNRLGITVNY
;
A
#
# COMPACT_ATOMS: atom_id res chain seq x y z
N MET A 1 -50.97 39.97 -29.31
CA MET A 1 -52.28 39.29 -29.44
C MET A 1 -52.12 38.13 -30.39
N ILE A 2 -52.02 36.89 -29.85
CA ILE A 2 -52.42 35.63 -30.53
C ILE A 2 -52.32 34.54 -29.47
N ARG A 3 -53.40 33.87 -29.24
CA ARG A 3 -53.68 32.90 -28.17
C ARG A 3 -53.27 31.49 -28.59
N PRO A 4 -53.06 30.60 -27.58
CA PRO A 4 -52.54 29.28 -27.77
C PRO A 4 -53.61 28.25 -28.18
N THR A 5 -53.19 27.21 -28.88
CA THR A 5 -54.00 25.99 -29.07
C THR A 5 -53.37 24.83 -28.46
N LEU A 6 -54.07 24.29 -27.45
CA LEU A 6 -53.81 22.98 -26.84
C LEU A 6 -54.06 21.87 -27.87
N LEU A 7 -53.14 20.91 -27.91
CA LEU A 7 -53.42 19.61 -28.51
C LEU A 7 -53.04 18.53 -27.49
N ALA A 8 -54.07 17.95 -26.89
CA ALA A 8 -53.97 16.78 -26.03
C ALA A 8 -53.94 15.53 -26.92
N LEU A 9 -52.92 14.72 -26.74
CA LEU A 9 -52.86 13.37 -27.32
C LEU A 9 -52.82 12.35 -26.20
N ALA A 10 -53.98 11.70 -26.01
CA ALA A 10 -54.13 10.53 -25.15
C ALA A 10 -53.45 9.32 -25.84
N PHE A 11 -52.57 8.63 -25.13
CA PHE A 11 -52.03 7.36 -25.60
C PHE A 11 -52.38 6.26 -24.61
N SER A 12 -53.03 5.27 -25.14
CA SER A 12 -53.74 4.18 -24.47
C SER A 12 -52.79 3.17 -23.86
N VAL A 13 -53.18 2.72 -22.68
CA VAL A 13 -52.61 1.60 -21.96
C VAL A 13 -52.92 0.29 -22.67
N SER A 14 -51.91 -0.51 -22.96
CA SER A 14 -52.09 -1.92 -23.32
C SER A 14 -51.33 -2.77 -22.25
N LEU A 15 -52.13 -3.37 -21.37
CA LEU A 15 -51.68 -4.51 -20.53
C LEU A 15 -51.53 -5.73 -21.44
N ALA A 16 -50.34 -6.29 -21.49
CA ALA A 16 -50.15 -7.66 -21.92
C ALA A 16 -49.53 -8.45 -20.74
N ALA A 17 -50.40 -9.28 -20.18
CA ALA A 17 -49.98 -10.32 -19.24
C ALA A 17 -49.40 -11.48 -20.05
N CYS A 18 -48.21 -11.96 -19.66
CA CYS A 18 -47.78 -13.30 -20.03
C CYS A 18 -46.72 -13.83 -19.01
N ALA A 19 -47.17 -14.92 -18.43
CA ALA A 19 -46.43 -16.14 -18.11
C ALA A 19 -45.29 -16.09 -17.08
N ALA A 20 -45.58 -16.86 -16.05
CA ALA A 20 -44.64 -17.37 -15.04
C ALA A 20 -43.47 -18.09 -15.69
N GLU A 21 -42.27 -17.64 -15.38
CA GLU A 21 -41.06 -18.46 -15.46
C GLU A 21 -40.42 -18.58 -14.07
N THR A 22 -40.25 -19.80 -13.68
CA THR A 22 -39.67 -20.32 -12.48
C THR A 22 -38.31 -19.64 -12.19
N PRO A 23 -38.00 -19.26 -10.94
CA PRO A 23 -36.64 -18.81 -10.63
C PRO A 23 -35.72 -20.03 -10.65
N ALA A 24 -34.80 -20.02 -11.62
CA ALA A 24 -33.65 -20.88 -11.57
C ALA A 24 -32.79 -20.48 -10.37
N THR A 25 -32.68 -21.39 -9.42
CA THR A 25 -31.75 -21.37 -8.32
C THR A 25 -30.33 -21.30 -8.89
N ALA A 26 -29.76 -20.12 -8.93
CA ALA A 26 -28.33 -19.94 -9.13
C ALA A 26 -27.62 -20.06 -7.78
N ASP A 27 -27.53 -21.30 -7.29
CA ASP A 27 -26.51 -21.68 -6.31
C ASP A 27 -25.16 -21.65 -7.02
N GLY A 28 -24.45 -20.58 -6.81
CA GLY A 28 -23.13 -20.35 -7.39
C GLY A 28 -22.34 -19.34 -6.60
N LYS A 29 -22.59 -19.26 -5.29
CA LYS A 29 -21.68 -18.55 -4.39
C LYS A 29 -20.46 -19.42 -4.12
N ALA A 30 -19.60 -19.55 -5.12
CA ALA A 30 -18.22 -19.89 -4.88
C ALA A 30 -17.59 -18.69 -4.17
N ALA A 31 -17.81 -18.62 -2.86
CA ALA A 31 -16.96 -17.84 -1.99
C ALA A 31 -15.55 -18.39 -2.21
N ALA A 32 -14.74 -17.70 -2.96
CA ALA A 32 -13.31 -17.91 -2.94
C ALA A 32 -12.91 -17.74 -1.47
N LYS A 33 -12.74 -18.87 -0.79
CA LYS A 33 -12.19 -18.95 0.55
C LYS A 33 -10.84 -18.28 0.43
N ALA A 34 -10.74 -17.04 0.92
CA ALA A 34 -9.48 -16.34 1.02
C ALA A 34 -8.55 -17.32 1.77
N ALA A 35 -7.61 -17.89 1.04
CA ALA A 35 -6.58 -18.73 1.63
C ALA A 35 -5.88 -17.82 2.65
N ALA A 36 -5.83 -18.28 3.89
CA ALA A 36 -5.06 -17.61 4.93
C ALA A 36 -3.66 -17.35 4.36
N PRO A 37 -3.06 -16.18 4.65
CA PRO A 37 -1.76 -15.83 4.12
C PRO A 37 -0.76 -16.90 4.56
N ALA A 38 -0.36 -17.75 3.62
CA ALA A 38 0.66 -18.74 3.85
C ALA A 38 1.98 -17.98 4.02
N THR A 39 2.55 -18.03 5.21
CA THR A 39 3.96 -17.66 5.39
C THR A 39 4.76 -18.53 4.44
N ALA A 40 5.65 -17.89 3.64
CA ALA A 40 6.51 -18.65 2.74
C ALA A 40 7.28 -19.69 3.55
N ASP A 41 7.18 -20.96 3.14
CA ASP A 41 8.01 -22.01 3.72
C ASP A 41 9.51 -21.80 3.36
N GLU A 42 10.39 -22.45 4.06
CA GLU A 42 11.85 -22.27 3.86
C GLU A 42 12.27 -22.59 2.42
N ALA A 43 11.69 -23.62 1.83
CA ALA A 43 12.00 -24.00 0.44
C ALA A 43 11.58 -22.91 -0.57
N THR A 44 10.47 -22.25 -0.33
CA THR A 44 10.03 -21.10 -1.15
C THR A 44 10.92 -19.88 -0.93
N ARG A 45 11.38 -19.65 0.29
CA ARG A 45 12.34 -18.59 0.65
C ARG A 45 13.66 -18.78 -0.11
N GLU A 46 14.24 -19.96 -0.02
CA GLU A 46 15.49 -20.31 -0.70
C GLU A 46 15.37 -20.16 -2.22
N ARG A 47 14.25 -20.63 -2.79
CA ARG A 47 13.98 -20.53 -4.23
C ARG A 47 13.93 -19.08 -4.69
N ILE A 48 13.20 -18.21 -3.98
CA ILE A 48 13.09 -16.79 -4.28
C ILE A 48 14.45 -16.11 -4.15
N GLN A 49 15.18 -16.38 -3.07
CA GLN A 49 16.52 -15.82 -2.85
C GLN A 49 17.47 -16.20 -4.00
N ALA A 50 17.49 -17.47 -4.39
CA ALA A 50 18.32 -17.95 -5.49
C ALA A 50 17.93 -17.30 -6.84
N ALA A 51 16.63 -17.20 -7.12
CA ALA A 51 16.15 -16.57 -8.34
C ALA A 51 16.53 -15.09 -8.41
N LEU A 52 16.39 -14.35 -7.32
CA LEU A 52 16.76 -12.93 -7.26
C LEU A 52 18.27 -12.71 -7.33
N GLN A 53 19.07 -13.57 -6.73
CA GLN A 53 20.53 -13.51 -6.83
C GLN A 53 21.02 -13.84 -8.26
N ALA A 54 20.35 -14.75 -8.96
CA ALA A 54 20.66 -15.03 -10.35
C ALA A 54 20.32 -13.86 -11.28
N LEU A 55 19.24 -13.11 -10.97
CA LEU A 55 18.83 -11.93 -11.72
C LEU A 55 19.77 -10.73 -11.46
N ALA A 56 20.10 -10.50 -10.19
CA ALA A 56 20.96 -9.41 -9.78
C ALA A 56 21.88 -9.85 -8.62
N PRO A 57 23.15 -10.15 -8.92
CA PRO A 57 24.12 -10.54 -7.91
C PRO A 57 24.25 -9.46 -6.82
N GLY A 58 24.21 -9.90 -5.54
CA GLY A 58 24.26 -9.00 -4.39
C GLY A 58 22.90 -8.53 -3.86
N MET A 59 21.80 -8.88 -4.52
CA MET A 59 20.45 -8.59 -4.01
C MET A 59 20.17 -9.41 -2.75
N LYS A 60 19.89 -8.71 -1.65
CA LYS A 60 19.58 -9.33 -0.37
C LYS A 60 18.08 -9.24 -0.09
N VAL A 61 17.47 -10.38 0.17
CA VAL A 61 16.08 -10.47 0.63
C VAL A 61 16.05 -10.28 2.14
N ASP A 62 15.38 -9.24 2.61
CA ASP A 62 15.26 -8.94 4.04
C ASP A 62 14.06 -9.64 4.68
N ALA A 63 12.92 -9.68 3.97
CA ALA A 63 11.72 -10.36 4.43
C ALA A 63 10.88 -10.87 3.25
N ILE A 64 10.08 -11.91 3.49
CA ILE A 64 9.07 -12.42 2.58
C ILE A 64 7.75 -12.51 3.33
N ALA A 65 6.70 -11.93 2.77
CA ALA A 65 5.36 -11.90 3.34
C ALA A 65 4.30 -12.31 2.31
N PRO A 66 3.11 -12.69 2.76
CA PRO A 66 1.98 -12.92 1.88
C PRO A 66 1.63 -11.66 1.08
N SER A 67 1.26 -11.86 -0.19
CA SER A 67 0.81 -10.79 -1.07
C SER A 67 -0.70 -10.84 -1.26
N PRO A 68 -1.39 -9.69 -1.43
CA PRO A 68 -2.77 -9.65 -1.90
C PRO A 68 -2.95 -10.21 -3.30
N ILE A 69 -1.88 -10.34 -4.09
CA ILE A 69 -1.93 -10.92 -5.44
C ILE A 69 -1.85 -12.44 -5.31
N PRO A 70 -2.88 -13.21 -5.75
CA PRO A 70 -2.84 -14.67 -5.70
C PRO A 70 -1.62 -15.24 -6.44
N GLY A 71 -0.92 -16.17 -5.81
CA GLY A 71 0.27 -16.82 -6.37
C GLY A 71 1.56 -16.02 -6.27
N PHE A 72 1.52 -14.80 -5.70
CA PHE A 72 2.70 -13.98 -5.45
C PHE A 72 2.97 -13.81 -3.96
N LEU A 73 4.19 -13.42 -3.64
CA LEU A 73 4.64 -13.03 -2.31
C LEU A 73 5.22 -11.62 -2.39
N GLU A 74 5.04 -10.85 -1.32
CA GLU A 74 5.75 -9.59 -1.11
C GLU A 74 7.17 -9.91 -0.63
N VAL A 75 8.16 -9.37 -1.31
CA VAL A 75 9.57 -9.53 -0.99
C VAL A 75 10.16 -8.16 -0.68
N ALA A 76 10.66 -8.00 0.53
CA ALA A 76 11.31 -6.78 0.99
C ALA A 76 12.79 -6.78 0.58
N LEU A 77 13.20 -5.70 -0.06
CA LEU A 77 14.58 -5.40 -0.44
C LEU A 77 14.92 -4.01 0.10
N GLY A 78 15.53 -3.95 1.28
CA GLY A 78 15.68 -2.70 2.01
C GLY A 78 14.31 -2.11 2.35
N ALA A 79 14.07 -0.85 1.99
CA ALA A 79 12.81 -0.15 2.24
C ALA A 79 11.77 -0.31 1.10
N ARG A 80 12.00 -1.21 0.14
CA ARG A 80 11.14 -1.42 -1.03
C ARG A 80 10.49 -2.79 -1.02
N ILE A 81 9.31 -2.86 -1.61
CA ILE A 81 8.58 -4.11 -1.84
C ILE A 81 8.57 -4.42 -3.34
N ILE A 82 8.86 -5.66 -3.67
CA ILE A 82 8.61 -6.27 -4.97
C ILE A 82 7.70 -7.49 -4.79
N TYR A 83 7.09 -7.94 -5.86
CA TYR A 83 6.24 -9.13 -5.86
C TYR A 83 6.91 -10.23 -6.65
N VAL A 84 7.04 -11.41 -6.06
CA VAL A 84 7.65 -12.57 -6.72
C VAL A 84 6.68 -13.73 -6.67
N SER A 85 6.51 -14.44 -7.80
CA SER A 85 5.69 -15.64 -7.83
C SER A 85 6.26 -16.72 -6.91
N GLN A 86 5.39 -17.55 -6.31
CA GLN A 86 5.81 -18.60 -5.37
C GLN A 86 6.77 -19.62 -6.00
N ASP A 87 6.71 -19.80 -7.31
CA ASP A 87 7.64 -20.66 -8.06
C ASP A 87 8.99 -19.97 -8.40
N GLY A 88 9.15 -18.70 -8.07
CA GLY A 88 10.37 -17.92 -8.28
C GLY A 88 10.64 -17.52 -9.74
N LYS A 89 9.67 -17.70 -10.66
CA LYS A 89 9.90 -17.46 -12.09
C LYS A 89 9.51 -16.09 -12.57
N GLN A 90 8.65 -15.39 -11.83
CA GLN A 90 8.11 -14.10 -12.24
C GLN A 90 8.39 -13.07 -11.16
N LEU A 91 8.81 -11.89 -11.58
CA LEU A 91 9.00 -10.73 -10.75
C LEU A 91 8.14 -9.59 -11.29
N LEU A 92 7.36 -8.96 -10.39
CA LEU A 92 6.58 -7.78 -10.68
C LEU A 92 7.07 -6.64 -9.79
N GLN A 93 7.41 -5.53 -10.41
CA GLN A 93 7.82 -4.30 -9.73
C GLN A 93 6.83 -3.19 -10.04
N GLY A 94 6.27 -2.57 -9.02
CA GLY A 94 5.29 -1.50 -9.18
C GLY A 94 4.42 -1.32 -7.95
N SER A 95 3.43 -0.43 -8.06
CA SER A 95 2.47 -0.17 -7.00
C SER A 95 1.19 -0.99 -7.20
N LEU A 96 0.84 -1.79 -6.21
CA LEU A 96 -0.45 -2.43 -6.11
C LEU A 96 -1.44 -1.45 -5.47
N ILE A 97 -2.48 -1.10 -6.20
CA ILE A 97 -3.48 -0.14 -5.75
C ILE A 97 -4.82 -0.87 -5.61
N ASP A 98 -5.45 -0.75 -4.45
CA ASP A 98 -6.84 -1.13 -4.28
C ASP A 98 -7.73 -0.09 -4.99
N ILE A 99 -8.50 -0.53 -5.99
CA ILE A 99 -9.28 0.38 -6.84
C ILE A 99 -10.45 1.00 -6.05
N ALA A 100 -11.01 0.28 -5.10
CA ALA A 100 -12.17 0.73 -4.35
C ALA A 100 -11.80 1.81 -3.33
N SER A 101 -10.74 1.61 -2.58
CA SER A 101 -10.22 2.57 -1.59
C SER A 101 -9.27 3.60 -2.20
N ARG A 102 -8.72 3.34 -3.39
CA ARG A 102 -7.64 4.09 -4.04
C ARG A 102 -6.33 4.11 -3.22
N GLU A 103 -6.20 3.19 -2.29
CA GLU A 103 -5.02 3.06 -1.44
C GLU A 103 -3.93 2.24 -2.13
N SER A 104 -2.68 2.66 -2.02
CA SER A 104 -1.54 1.88 -2.48
C SER A 104 -1.14 0.88 -1.40
N LEU A 105 -1.50 -0.38 -1.61
CA LEU A 105 -1.16 -1.49 -0.69
C LEU A 105 0.36 -1.67 -0.59
N THR A 106 1.09 -1.44 -1.69
CA THR A 106 2.55 -1.45 -1.67
C THR A 106 3.11 -0.39 -0.74
N GLN A 107 2.59 0.85 -0.78
CA GLN A 107 3.06 1.92 0.11
C GLN A 107 2.72 1.65 1.57
N VAL A 108 1.60 1.00 1.86
CA VAL A 108 1.24 0.56 3.22
C VAL A 108 2.27 -0.44 3.74
N SER A 109 2.60 -1.47 2.95
CA SER A 109 3.63 -2.46 3.31
C SER A 109 5.01 -1.82 3.47
N GLU A 110 5.41 -0.93 2.56
CA GLU A 110 6.68 -0.20 2.66
C GLU A 110 6.72 0.75 3.86
N ALA A 111 5.62 1.42 4.19
CA ALA A 111 5.55 2.29 5.36
C ALA A 111 5.68 1.48 6.66
N LYS A 112 5.07 0.28 6.72
CA LYS A 112 5.27 -0.65 7.84
C LYS A 112 6.73 -1.06 7.95
N LEU A 113 7.33 -1.47 6.84
CA LEU A 113 8.74 -1.88 6.79
C LEU A 113 9.68 -0.77 7.28
N ARG A 114 9.47 0.47 6.83
CA ARG A 114 10.27 1.62 7.30
C ARG A 114 10.08 1.88 8.79
N ARG A 115 8.86 1.76 9.32
CA ARG A 115 8.64 1.89 10.78
C ARG A 115 9.36 0.80 11.56
N ASP A 116 9.30 -0.43 11.08
CA ASP A 116 9.98 -1.57 11.74
C ASP A 116 11.51 -1.38 11.70
N MET A 117 12.06 -0.88 10.60
CA MET A 117 13.47 -0.54 10.48
C MET A 117 13.86 0.59 11.44
N LEU A 118 13.04 1.65 11.52
CA LEU A 118 13.28 2.78 12.39
C LEU A 118 13.24 2.39 13.88
N ALA A 119 12.34 1.49 14.26
CA ALA A 119 12.24 1.00 15.63
C ALA A 119 13.51 0.24 16.11
N ASN A 120 14.36 -0.20 15.17
CA ASN A 120 15.64 -0.85 15.46
C ASN A 120 16.84 0.12 15.43
N VAL A 121 16.61 1.40 15.14
CA VAL A 121 17.64 2.44 15.24
C VAL A 121 17.72 2.83 16.71
N GLY A 122 18.87 2.62 17.33
CA GLY A 122 19.06 2.96 18.75
C GLY A 122 19.05 4.47 18.98
N ASP A 123 18.53 4.90 20.12
CA ASP A 123 18.46 6.32 20.52
C ASP A 123 19.84 6.96 20.65
N ASP A 124 20.90 6.15 20.83
CA ASP A 124 22.29 6.58 20.98
C ASP A 124 23.01 6.79 19.62
N THR A 125 22.33 6.51 18.50
CA THR A 125 22.91 6.64 17.17
C THR A 125 22.68 8.00 16.52
N GLY A 126 21.93 8.87 17.17
CA GLY A 126 21.46 10.14 16.63
C GLY A 126 21.75 11.35 17.53
N ILE A 127 21.44 12.53 17.03
CA ILE A 127 21.49 13.80 17.76
C ILE A 127 20.07 14.30 17.98
N THR A 128 19.65 14.41 19.25
CA THR A 128 18.31 14.87 19.61
C THR A 128 18.31 16.36 19.96
N PHE A 129 17.44 17.11 19.29
CA PHE A 129 17.09 18.49 19.62
C PHE A 129 15.71 18.49 20.26
N ALA A 130 15.68 18.38 21.60
CA ALA A 130 14.44 18.22 22.34
C ALA A 130 13.68 19.53 22.48
N ALA A 131 12.36 19.48 22.25
CA ALA A 131 11.45 20.57 22.58
C ALA A 131 11.20 20.61 24.10
N ALA A 132 11.09 21.81 24.67
CA ALA A 132 10.80 21.97 26.11
C ALA A 132 9.45 21.36 26.52
N ASN A 133 8.45 21.44 25.63
CA ASN A 133 7.12 20.86 25.82
C ASN A 133 6.79 20.02 24.58
N PRO A 134 7.29 18.80 24.48
CA PRO A 134 7.16 17.99 23.27
C PRO A 134 5.72 17.56 23.05
N LYS A 135 5.21 17.81 21.85
CA LYS A 135 3.90 17.35 21.33
C LYS A 135 4.08 16.32 20.24
N TYR A 136 5.16 16.46 19.49
CA TYR A 136 5.50 15.59 18.37
C TYR A 136 6.99 15.31 18.40
N GLU A 137 7.34 14.16 17.86
CA GLU A 137 8.72 13.74 17.67
C GLU A 137 8.89 13.31 16.22
N VAL A 138 9.96 13.76 15.56
CA VAL A 138 10.29 13.43 14.19
C VAL A 138 11.72 12.93 14.08
N THR A 139 11.94 11.87 13.32
CA THR A 139 13.26 11.40 12.95
C THR A 139 13.58 11.83 11.54
N VAL A 140 14.72 12.47 11.36
CA VAL A 140 15.16 13.04 10.09
C VAL A 140 16.49 12.43 9.67
N PHE A 141 16.49 11.73 8.55
CA PHE A 141 17.74 11.34 7.90
C PHE A 141 18.31 12.53 7.15
N THR A 142 19.44 13.02 7.60
CA THR A 142 20.02 14.28 7.13
C THR A 142 21.34 14.06 6.39
N ASP A 143 21.73 15.06 5.61
CA ASP A 143 23.01 15.11 4.90
C ASP A 143 23.60 16.52 5.03
N ILE A 144 24.86 16.60 5.42
CA ILE A 144 25.60 17.86 5.61
C ILE A 144 25.81 18.63 4.30
N ASP A 145 25.82 17.95 3.17
CA ASP A 145 25.98 18.56 1.84
C ASP A 145 24.64 19.02 1.23
N CYS A 146 23.52 18.61 1.82
CA CYS A 146 22.20 19.01 1.38
C CYS A 146 21.82 20.41 1.89
N GLY A 147 21.59 21.36 0.96
CA GLY A 147 21.22 22.75 1.30
C GLY A 147 19.92 22.87 2.08
N TYR A 148 18.91 22.04 1.77
CA TYR A 148 17.63 22.00 2.49
C TYR A 148 17.78 21.43 3.90
N CYS A 149 18.63 20.42 4.09
CA CYS A 149 18.92 19.87 5.41
C CYS A 149 19.59 20.93 6.31
N ARG A 150 20.58 21.65 5.78
CA ARG A 150 21.22 22.75 6.51
C ARG A 150 20.22 23.87 6.87
N ARG A 151 19.30 24.20 5.96
CA ARG A 151 18.25 25.19 6.25
C ARG A 151 17.33 24.69 7.36
N MET A 152 16.83 23.47 7.28
CA MET A 152 16.01 22.88 8.34
C MET A 152 16.76 22.92 9.69
N HIS A 153 18.05 22.57 9.69
CA HIS A 153 18.86 22.61 10.90
C HIS A 153 18.99 24.01 11.48
N SER A 154 19.13 25.04 10.65
CA SER A 154 19.18 26.44 11.11
C SER A 154 17.87 26.92 11.74
N GLU A 155 16.76 26.27 11.42
CA GLU A 155 15.40 26.59 11.91
C GLU A 155 14.97 25.70 13.09
N ILE A 156 15.84 24.84 13.66
CA ILE A 156 15.54 23.88 14.73
C ILE A 156 14.83 24.51 15.93
N ALA A 157 15.26 25.71 16.33
CA ALA A 157 14.66 26.44 17.47
C ALA A 157 13.15 26.73 17.24
N GLU A 158 12.74 26.97 16.01
CA GLU A 158 11.33 27.21 15.67
C GLU A 158 10.51 25.92 15.75
N TYR A 159 11.05 24.80 15.31
CA TYR A 159 10.40 23.50 15.46
C TYR A 159 10.23 23.17 16.95
N ASN A 160 11.28 23.35 17.76
CA ASN A 160 11.22 23.12 19.21
C ASN A 160 10.21 24.03 19.89
N ARG A 161 10.10 25.30 19.47
CA ARG A 161 9.10 26.25 20.00
C ARG A 161 7.66 25.79 19.73
N LEU A 162 7.42 25.10 18.61
CA LEU A 162 6.13 24.51 18.27
C LEU A 162 5.85 23.18 19.02
N GLY A 163 6.80 22.69 19.79
CA GLY A 163 6.70 21.43 20.52
C GLY A 163 7.11 20.22 19.68
N ILE A 164 7.95 20.40 18.66
CA ILE A 164 8.47 19.32 17.82
C ILE A 164 9.89 19.01 18.26
N THR A 165 10.11 17.82 18.80
CA THR A 165 11.44 17.26 19.02
C THR A 165 11.97 16.71 17.71
N VAL A 166 13.22 17.02 17.37
CA VAL A 166 13.86 16.55 16.12
C VAL A 166 15.05 15.66 16.46
N ASN A 167 15.04 14.44 15.94
CA ASN A 167 16.12 13.46 16.04
C ASN A 167 16.80 13.32 14.66
N TYR A 168 18.13 13.49 14.60
CA TYR A 168 18.96 13.26 13.42
C TYR A 168 19.72 11.96 13.51
#